data_8507f9425b69148e4969207fdf7b3edc
#
_entry.id   8507f9425b69148e4969207fdf7b3edc
#
_cell.length_a   1.000
_cell.length_b   1.000
_cell.length_c   1.000
_cell.angle_alpha   90.00
_cell.angle_beta   90.00
_cell.angle_gamma   90.00
#
_symmetry.space_group_name_H-M   'P 1'
#
loop_
_entity.id
_entity.type
_entity.pdbx_description
1 polymer ?
#
loop_
_entity_poly.entity_id
_entity_poly.type
_entity_poly.pdbx_seq_one_letter_code
_entity_poly.pdbx_strand_id
1 'polypeptide(L)'
;MFLEVKNVTKSIHGDVVIKNVSLCSERGRVIGLRGINGSGKTMLMRLISGLIRPTKGQVLIDGEVVSKDIPFPKSLGVLIEGPAFLDDYSAMDNLKLIAYPKGKVTEDEIKAVLSEVRLDPKSRKKYKKFSLGMKQRLGIAAAVMEHPDLILLDEPTNALDESGVDMLKDIVKKEKERGAVLIVSSHDRDILEDISDEIYDLDQGEIVRHSIKGEKRSEG
;
A
#
# COMPACT_ATOMS: atom_id res chain seq x y z
N MET A 1 -14.08 13.52 3.32
CA MET A 1 -13.02 12.96 2.49
C MET A 1 -11.87 12.56 3.41
N PHE A 2 -11.36 11.33 3.34
CA PHE A 2 -10.27 10.86 4.20
C PHE A 2 -8.89 11.11 3.57
N LEU A 3 -8.72 10.77 2.28
CA LEU A 3 -7.53 11.04 1.51
C LEU A 3 -7.82 12.08 0.42
N GLU A 4 -6.97 13.10 0.30
CA GLU A 4 -7.02 14.07 -0.78
C GLU A 4 -5.61 14.38 -1.29
N VAL A 5 -5.37 14.10 -2.56
CA VAL A 5 -4.18 14.53 -3.30
C VAL A 5 -4.60 15.69 -4.19
N LYS A 6 -4.05 16.89 -3.97
CA LYS A 6 -4.48 18.13 -4.66
C LYS A 6 -3.36 18.71 -5.51
N ASN A 7 -3.48 18.56 -6.83
CA ASN A 7 -2.59 19.14 -7.84
C ASN A 7 -1.10 18.88 -7.55
N VAL A 8 -0.81 17.64 -7.11
CA VAL A 8 0.54 17.26 -6.68
C VAL A 8 1.47 17.14 -7.88
N THR A 9 2.59 17.85 -7.79
CA THR A 9 3.71 17.74 -8.74
C THR A 9 4.98 17.42 -7.97
N LYS A 10 5.81 16.53 -8.50
CA LYS A 10 7.13 16.22 -7.94
C LYS A 10 8.19 16.30 -9.01
N SER A 11 9.22 17.12 -8.74
CA SER A 11 10.45 17.18 -9.53
C SER A 11 11.62 16.60 -8.74
N ILE A 12 12.51 15.88 -9.43
CA ILE A 12 13.75 15.29 -8.89
C ILE A 12 14.87 15.64 -9.87
N HIS A 13 15.90 16.32 -9.41
CA HIS A 13 17.03 16.77 -10.24
C HIS A 13 16.65 17.51 -11.53
N GLY A 14 15.52 18.21 -11.54
CA GLY A 14 14.99 18.94 -12.69
C GLY A 14 13.93 18.18 -13.50
N ASP A 15 13.89 16.86 -13.41
CA ASP A 15 12.91 16.04 -14.12
C ASP A 15 11.59 15.97 -13.33
N VAL A 16 10.47 16.18 -14.01
CA VAL A 16 9.13 16.10 -13.42
C VAL A 16 8.65 14.66 -13.48
N VAL A 17 8.61 13.98 -12.32
CA VAL A 17 8.25 12.55 -12.18
C VAL A 17 6.79 12.32 -11.81
N ILE A 18 6.12 13.33 -11.25
CA ILE A 18 4.65 13.37 -11.03
C ILE A 18 4.18 14.77 -11.48
N LYS A 19 3.11 14.81 -12.29
CA LYS A 19 2.64 16.00 -12.96
C LYS A 19 1.18 16.25 -12.65
N ASN A 20 0.91 17.23 -11.77
CA ASN A 20 -0.43 17.75 -11.48
C ASN A 20 -1.47 16.66 -11.15
N VAL A 21 -1.08 15.65 -10.37
CA VAL A 21 -1.95 14.54 -9.99
C VAL A 21 -2.93 14.97 -8.92
N SER A 22 -4.22 14.64 -9.13
CA SER A 22 -5.29 14.81 -8.13
C SER A 22 -6.12 13.55 -8.04
N LEU A 23 -6.36 13.08 -6.81
CA LEU A 23 -7.27 11.98 -6.49
C LEU A 23 -7.80 12.16 -5.06
N CYS A 24 -8.90 11.51 -4.76
CA CYS A 24 -9.46 11.54 -3.42
C CYS A 24 -10.15 10.22 -3.07
N SER A 25 -10.29 9.94 -1.78
CA SER A 25 -10.99 8.76 -1.30
C SER A 25 -11.70 8.99 0.02
N GLU A 26 -12.81 8.33 0.21
CA GLU A 26 -13.48 8.16 1.49
C GLU A 26 -13.00 6.88 2.19
N ARG A 27 -13.35 6.74 3.47
CA ARG A 27 -13.04 5.51 4.23
C ARG A 27 -13.74 4.29 3.62
N GLY A 28 -13.12 3.11 3.78
CA GLY A 28 -13.65 1.85 3.28
C GLY A 28 -13.62 1.73 1.75
N ARG A 29 -12.60 2.31 1.12
CA ARG A 29 -12.41 2.25 -0.32
C ARG A 29 -11.03 1.69 -0.69
N VAL A 30 -11.01 1.00 -1.83
CA VAL A 30 -9.78 0.50 -2.45
C VAL A 30 -9.54 1.24 -3.76
N ILE A 31 -8.41 1.93 -3.84
CA ILE A 31 -7.91 2.60 -5.05
C ILE A 31 -6.87 1.70 -5.71
N GLY A 32 -7.09 1.34 -6.96
CA GLY A 32 -6.11 0.72 -7.81
C GLY A 32 -5.25 1.76 -8.55
N LEU A 33 -3.94 1.63 -8.50
CA LEU A 33 -3.02 2.40 -9.35
C LEU A 33 -2.46 1.47 -10.42
N ARG A 34 -2.85 1.70 -11.67
CA ARG A 34 -2.42 0.92 -12.82
C ARG A 34 -1.43 1.71 -13.68
N GLY A 35 -0.45 1.04 -14.24
CA GLY A 35 0.52 1.61 -15.18
C GLY A 35 1.76 0.74 -15.29
N ILE A 36 2.52 0.93 -16.35
CA ILE A 36 3.78 0.23 -16.58
C ILE A 36 4.84 0.64 -15.52
N ASN A 37 5.94 -0.10 -15.47
CA ASN A 37 7.07 0.27 -14.61
C ASN A 37 7.60 1.66 -15.03
N GLY A 38 7.86 2.51 -14.04
CA GLY A 38 8.28 3.90 -14.28
C GLY A 38 7.14 4.90 -14.53
N SER A 39 5.87 4.48 -14.56
CA SER A 39 4.73 5.39 -14.76
C SER A 39 4.47 6.38 -13.60
N GLY A 40 5.08 6.17 -12.43
CA GLY A 40 4.95 7.06 -11.26
C GLY A 40 4.18 6.48 -10.08
N LYS A 41 3.66 5.24 -10.13
CA LYS A 41 2.87 4.61 -9.05
C LYS A 41 3.58 4.65 -7.70
N THR A 42 4.78 4.10 -7.62
CA THR A 42 5.62 4.10 -6.41
C THR A 42 5.90 5.51 -5.91
N MET A 43 6.18 6.45 -6.84
CA MET A 43 6.45 7.84 -6.50
C MET A 43 5.22 8.52 -5.89
N LEU A 44 4.03 8.27 -6.44
CA LEU A 44 2.78 8.76 -5.88
C LEU A 44 2.51 8.19 -4.49
N MET A 45 2.73 6.89 -4.28
CA MET A 45 2.61 6.27 -2.94
C MET A 45 3.60 6.85 -1.94
N ARG A 46 4.84 7.15 -2.34
CA ARG A 46 5.83 7.82 -1.48
C ARG A 46 5.40 9.25 -1.10
N LEU A 47 4.72 9.96 -1.98
CA LEU A 47 4.15 11.29 -1.69
C LEU A 47 2.99 11.18 -0.70
N ILE A 48 2.09 10.21 -0.90
CA ILE A 48 0.93 9.98 -0.02
C ILE A 48 1.38 9.53 1.37
N SER A 49 2.40 8.67 1.46
CA SER A 49 2.95 8.22 2.75
C SER A 49 3.75 9.30 3.51
N GLY A 50 4.12 10.40 2.87
CA GLY A 50 4.98 11.43 3.47
C GLY A 50 6.48 11.10 3.42
N LEU A 51 6.89 9.98 2.80
CA LEU A 51 8.31 9.63 2.63
C LEU A 51 9.06 10.66 1.79
N ILE A 52 8.37 11.33 0.89
CA ILE A 52 8.90 12.47 0.12
C ILE A 52 7.87 13.60 0.09
N ARG A 53 8.36 14.84 -0.04
CA ARG A 53 7.50 16.04 -0.12
C ARG A 53 7.18 16.36 -1.58
N PRO A 54 5.95 16.81 -1.88
CA PRO A 54 5.63 17.35 -3.21
C PRO A 54 6.42 18.63 -3.47
N THR A 55 6.70 18.91 -4.75
CA THR A 55 7.26 20.20 -5.18
C THR A 55 6.18 21.28 -5.28
N LYS A 56 4.96 20.85 -5.71
CA LYS A 56 3.75 21.69 -5.74
C LYS A 56 2.55 20.84 -5.33
N GLY A 57 1.47 21.50 -4.91
CA GLY A 57 0.27 20.83 -4.42
C GLY A 57 0.44 20.31 -3.01
N GLN A 58 -0.47 19.49 -2.55
CA GLN A 58 -0.48 18.94 -1.19
C GLN A 58 -1.23 17.62 -1.12
N VAL A 59 -0.86 16.82 -0.11
CA VAL A 59 -1.57 15.60 0.28
C VAL A 59 -2.20 15.85 1.64
N LEU A 60 -3.48 15.56 1.79
CA LEU A 60 -4.19 15.65 3.06
C LEU A 60 -4.68 14.25 3.45
N ILE A 61 -4.51 13.92 4.73
CA ILE A 61 -5.07 12.73 5.37
C ILE A 61 -5.90 13.22 6.56
N ASP A 62 -7.18 12.89 6.54
CA ASP A 62 -8.16 13.31 7.55
C ASP A 62 -8.13 14.83 7.81
N GLY A 63 -7.97 15.63 6.73
CA GLY A 63 -7.89 17.08 6.76
C GLY A 63 -6.53 17.69 7.14
N GLU A 64 -5.54 16.88 7.57
CA GLU A 64 -4.20 17.35 7.93
C GLU A 64 -3.24 17.24 6.73
N VAL A 65 -2.47 18.28 6.46
CA VAL A 65 -1.50 18.31 5.35
C VAL A 65 -0.24 17.52 5.72
N VAL A 66 -0.01 16.44 4.99
CA VAL A 66 1.20 15.60 5.16
C VAL A 66 2.46 16.40 4.81
N SER A 67 3.50 16.23 5.61
CA SER A 67 4.80 16.95 5.52
C SER A 67 4.75 18.43 5.85
N LYS A 68 3.59 18.95 6.32
CA LYS A 68 3.44 20.32 6.81
C LYS A 68 2.82 20.33 8.22
N ASP A 69 1.58 19.87 8.36
CA ASP A 69 0.88 19.82 9.65
C ASP A 69 1.30 18.56 10.44
N ILE A 70 1.50 17.46 9.74
CA ILE A 70 1.99 16.17 10.26
C ILE A 70 3.15 15.68 9.42
N PRO A 71 4.21 15.08 10.01
CA PRO A 71 5.34 14.53 9.24
C PRO A 71 4.92 13.32 8.41
N PHE A 72 4.07 12.45 8.95
CA PHE A 72 3.53 11.24 8.33
C PHE A 72 2.07 11.06 8.74
N PRO A 73 1.25 10.33 7.96
CA PRO A 73 -0.08 9.91 8.39
C PRO A 73 -0.03 9.18 9.73
N LYS A 74 -0.93 9.51 10.66
CA LYS A 74 -0.93 8.97 12.04
C LYS A 74 -1.16 7.46 12.11
N SER A 75 -1.87 6.91 11.13
CA SER A 75 -2.26 5.50 11.03
C SER A 75 -1.98 5.01 9.63
N LEU A 76 -0.77 4.47 9.42
CA LEU A 76 -0.24 4.13 8.11
C LEU A 76 0.44 2.77 8.12
N GLY A 77 0.06 1.91 7.18
CA GLY A 77 0.76 0.67 6.82
C GLY A 77 1.29 0.73 5.40
N VAL A 78 2.54 0.33 5.19
CA VAL A 78 3.18 0.43 3.89
C VAL A 78 3.94 -0.83 3.50
N LEU A 79 3.80 -1.20 2.24
CA LEU A 79 4.69 -2.11 1.53
C LEU A 79 5.07 -1.42 0.22
N ILE A 80 6.21 -0.74 0.19
CA ILE A 80 6.72 0.02 -0.96
C ILE A 80 8.10 -0.52 -1.33
N GLU A 81 8.33 -0.80 -2.61
CA GLU A 81 9.60 -1.30 -3.20
C GLU A 81 10.05 -2.68 -2.71
N GLY A 82 9.25 -3.36 -1.94
CA GLY A 82 9.54 -4.68 -1.44
C GLY A 82 9.97 -4.69 0.04
N PRO A 83 9.77 -5.84 0.68
CA PRO A 83 9.96 -5.99 2.10
C PRO A 83 11.46 -6.09 2.45
N ALA A 84 11.90 -5.28 3.40
CA ALA A 84 13.25 -5.33 3.98
C ALA A 84 13.16 -5.55 5.49
N PHE A 85 13.66 -6.69 5.96
CA PHE A 85 13.66 -7.10 7.35
C PHE A 85 15.05 -7.56 7.78
N LEU A 86 15.24 -7.80 9.07
CA LEU A 86 16.51 -8.26 9.61
C LEU A 86 16.73 -9.73 9.24
N ASP A 87 17.82 -10.01 8.56
CA ASP A 87 18.16 -11.29 7.96
C ASP A 87 18.26 -12.45 8.97
N ASP A 88 18.77 -12.16 10.18
CA ASP A 88 19.01 -13.17 11.22
C ASP A 88 17.82 -13.36 12.18
N TYR A 89 16.69 -12.73 11.90
CA TYR A 89 15.48 -12.82 12.70
C TYR A 89 14.41 -13.70 12.00
N SER A 90 13.53 -14.31 12.80
CA SER A 90 12.34 -15.00 12.29
C SER A 90 11.27 -14.00 11.83
N ALA A 91 10.18 -14.47 11.20
CA ALA A 91 9.03 -13.63 10.89
C ALA A 91 8.45 -12.99 12.16
N MET A 92 8.22 -13.80 13.20
CA MET A 92 7.72 -13.34 14.49
C MET A 92 8.60 -12.27 15.10
N ASP A 93 9.93 -12.48 15.16
CA ASP A 93 10.85 -11.54 15.78
C ASP A 93 10.91 -10.21 14.99
N ASN A 94 10.90 -10.27 13.66
CA ASN A 94 10.86 -9.08 12.83
C ASN A 94 9.60 -8.24 13.06
N LEU A 95 8.42 -8.87 13.12
CA LEU A 95 7.17 -8.13 13.37
C LEU A 95 7.13 -7.59 14.80
N LYS A 96 7.63 -8.31 15.80
CA LYS A 96 7.79 -7.80 17.17
C LYS A 96 8.61 -6.51 17.20
N LEU A 97 9.73 -6.46 16.50
CA LEU A 97 10.59 -5.27 16.46
C LEU A 97 9.88 -4.04 15.88
N ILE A 98 8.98 -4.23 14.92
CA ILE A 98 8.17 -3.14 14.34
C ILE A 98 7.05 -2.72 15.30
N ALA A 99 6.40 -3.68 15.97
CA ALA A 99 5.26 -3.44 16.85
C ALA A 99 5.65 -2.82 18.21
N TYR A 100 6.82 -3.20 18.73
CA TYR A 100 7.28 -2.80 20.08
C TYR A 100 7.29 -1.31 20.35
N PRO A 101 7.81 -0.43 19.44
CA PRO A 101 7.90 1.00 19.72
C PRO A 101 6.56 1.68 19.99
N LYS A 102 5.48 1.14 19.43
CA LYS A 102 4.13 1.71 19.56
C LYS A 102 3.30 1.05 20.69
N GLY A 103 3.68 -0.16 21.12
CA GLY A 103 2.99 -0.92 22.18
C GLY A 103 1.51 -1.25 21.88
N LYS A 104 1.12 -1.19 20.60
CA LYS A 104 -0.29 -1.31 20.18
C LYS A 104 -0.69 -2.73 19.79
N VAL A 105 0.27 -3.60 19.50
CA VAL A 105 0.04 -4.94 18.96
C VAL A 105 0.57 -5.98 19.93
N THR A 106 -0.27 -6.94 20.30
CA THR A 106 0.06 -8.07 21.16
C THR A 106 0.75 -9.18 20.37
N GLU A 107 1.41 -10.09 21.08
CA GLU A 107 2.03 -11.25 20.45
C GLU A 107 0.98 -12.17 19.76
N ASP A 108 -0.23 -12.26 20.29
CA ASP A 108 -1.27 -13.08 19.72
C ASP A 108 -1.84 -12.45 18.43
N GLU A 109 -1.92 -11.14 18.34
CA GLU A 109 -2.27 -10.44 17.10
C GLU A 109 -1.16 -10.61 16.03
N ILE A 110 0.12 -10.60 16.42
CA ILE A 110 1.21 -10.93 15.49
C ILE A 110 1.10 -12.37 14.99
N LYS A 111 0.78 -13.34 15.86
CA LYS A 111 0.53 -14.74 15.45
C LYS A 111 -0.65 -14.84 14.49
N ALA A 112 -1.71 -14.11 14.76
CA ALA A 112 -2.90 -14.09 13.92
C ALA A 112 -2.59 -13.58 12.51
N VAL A 113 -1.93 -12.42 12.40
CA VAL A 113 -1.59 -11.86 11.09
C VAL A 113 -0.59 -12.73 10.32
N LEU A 114 0.38 -13.37 10.99
CA LEU A 114 1.28 -14.33 10.35
C LEU A 114 0.51 -15.52 9.78
N SER A 115 -0.45 -16.05 10.52
CA SER A 115 -1.32 -17.14 10.04
C SER A 115 -2.18 -16.69 8.86
N GLU A 116 -2.70 -15.47 8.91
CA GLU A 116 -3.49 -14.85 7.83
C GLU A 116 -2.70 -14.74 6.53
N VAL A 117 -1.43 -14.33 6.60
CA VAL A 117 -0.54 -14.32 5.42
C VAL A 117 0.06 -15.70 5.11
N ARG A 118 -0.43 -16.77 5.74
CA ARG A 118 0.03 -18.15 5.52
C ARG A 118 1.53 -18.36 5.80
N LEU A 119 2.04 -17.69 6.82
CA LEU A 119 3.34 -17.96 7.43
C LEU A 119 3.13 -18.63 8.78
N ASP A 120 3.90 -19.69 9.08
CA ASP A 120 3.82 -20.39 10.37
C ASP A 120 4.37 -19.48 11.49
N PRO A 121 3.53 -19.04 12.46
CA PRO A 121 3.96 -18.18 13.56
C PRO A 121 5.00 -18.80 14.49
N LYS A 122 5.09 -20.15 14.50
CA LYS A 122 6.05 -20.90 15.33
C LYS A 122 7.37 -21.15 14.61
N SER A 123 7.45 -20.84 13.33
CA SER A 123 8.64 -21.08 12.52
C SER A 123 9.82 -20.23 13.02
N ARG A 124 10.94 -20.89 13.30
CA ARG A 124 12.23 -20.24 13.62
C ARG A 124 13.11 -19.98 12.39
N LYS A 125 12.58 -20.22 11.18
CA LYS A 125 13.30 -19.95 9.93
C LYS A 125 13.70 -18.49 9.86
N LYS A 126 14.95 -18.22 9.55
CA LYS A 126 15.51 -16.87 9.46
C LYS A 126 15.09 -16.22 8.12
N TYR A 127 14.85 -14.90 8.13
CA TYR A 127 14.41 -14.12 6.97
C TYR A 127 15.32 -14.29 5.74
N LYS A 128 16.65 -14.35 5.93
CA LYS A 128 17.61 -14.64 4.84
C LYS A 128 17.38 -15.96 4.12
N LYS A 129 16.65 -16.91 4.73
CA LYS A 129 16.28 -18.20 4.13
C LYS A 129 14.87 -18.22 3.55
N PHE A 130 14.15 -17.08 3.57
CA PHE A 130 12.80 -17.01 3.01
C PHE A 130 12.86 -17.02 1.49
N SER A 131 11.87 -17.68 0.86
CA SER A 131 11.59 -17.48 -0.57
C SER A 131 11.07 -16.06 -0.81
N LEU A 132 11.11 -15.61 -2.06
CA LEU A 132 10.57 -14.30 -2.43
C LEU A 132 9.09 -14.15 -2.01
N GLY A 133 8.27 -15.19 -2.24
CA GLY A 133 6.87 -15.19 -1.81
C GLY A 133 6.71 -15.13 -0.28
N MET A 134 7.57 -15.82 0.51
CA MET A 134 7.55 -15.69 1.98
C MET A 134 7.93 -14.28 2.43
N LYS A 135 8.90 -13.65 1.76
CA LYS A 135 9.29 -12.26 2.04
C LYS A 135 8.13 -11.32 1.75
N GLN A 136 7.47 -11.49 0.62
CA GLN A 136 6.32 -10.68 0.22
C GLN A 136 5.17 -10.81 1.23
N ARG A 137 4.82 -12.04 1.63
CA ARG A 137 3.81 -12.32 2.65
C ARG A 137 4.14 -11.64 3.98
N LEU A 138 5.40 -11.65 4.41
CA LEU A 138 5.82 -10.94 5.63
C LEU A 138 5.69 -9.42 5.48
N GLY A 139 5.98 -8.86 4.30
CA GLY A 139 5.79 -7.44 4.00
C GLY A 139 4.32 -7.02 4.10
N ILE A 140 3.42 -7.83 3.54
CA ILE A 140 1.97 -7.61 3.65
C ILE A 140 1.55 -7.67 5.13
N ALA A 141 2.01 -8.70 5.89
CA ALA A 141 1.72 -8.80 7.31
C ALA A 141 2.13 -7.54 8.10
N ALA A 142 3.33 -7.03 7.85
CA ALA A 142 3.82 -5.81 8.50
C ALA A 142 2.98 -4.57 8.14
N ALA A 143 2.49 -4.50 6.91
CA ALA A 143 1.67 -3.37 6.46
C ALA A 143 0.27 -3.36 7.13
N VAL A 144 -0.28 -4.53 7.49
CA VAL A 144 -1.67 -4.61 8.01
C VAL A 144 -1.76 -4.91 9.52
N MET A 145 -0.69 -5.34 10.18
CA MET A 145 -0.73 -5.88 11.55
C MET A 145 -1.23 -4.89 12.63
N GLU A 146 -1.07 -3.58 12.40
CA GLU A 146 -1.54 -2.54 13.32
C GLU A 146 -2.95 -2.05 12.97
N HIS A 147 -3.62 -2.67 12.03
CA HIS A 147 -4.92 -2.23 11.49
C HIS A 147 -4.96 -0.75 11.12
N PRO A 148 -4.05 -0.27 10.25
CA PRO A 148 -3.95 1.15 9.95
C PRO A 148 -5.14 1.65 9.12
N ASP A 149 -5.45 2.96 9.24
CA ASP A 149 -6.52 3.62 8.49
C ASP A 149 -6.16 3.83 7.01
N LEU A 150 -4.86 3.95 6.70
CA LEU A 150 -4.33 4.04 5.35
C LEU A 150 -3.34 2.91 5.10
N ILE A 151 -3.55 2.15 4.04
CA ILE A 151 -2.69 1.02 3.65
C ILE A 151 -2.21 1.24 2.21
N LEU A 152 -0.90 1.24 2.00
CA LEU A 152 -0.28 1.39 0.69
C LEU A 152 0.48 0.11 0.33
N LEU A 153 0.08 -0.56 -0.73
CA LEU A 153 0.68 -1.81 -1.20
C LEU A 153 1.18 -1.64 -2.63
N ASP A 154 2.49 -1.51 -2.78
CA ASP A 154 3.14 -1.36 -4.09
C ASP A 154 3.50 -2.74 -4.66
N GLU A 155 2.86 -3.12 -5.77
CA GLU A 155 3.03 -4.40 -6.46
C GLU A 155 2.98 -5.61 -5.50
N PRO A 156 1.96 -5.72 -4.62
CA PRO A 156 1.93 -6.74 -3.57
C PRO A 156 1.82 -8.18 -4.08
N THR A 157 1.41 -8.36 -5.33
CA THR A 157 1.28 -9.67 -5.98
C THR A 157 2.59 -10.24 -6.51
N ASN A 158 3.64 -9.42 -6.59
CA ASN A 158 4.94 -9.88 -7.05
C ASN A 158 5.44 -11.05 -6.20
N ALA A 159 5.89 -12.12 -6.88
CA ALA A 159 6.38 -13.35 -6.27
C ALA A 159 5.33 -14.16 -5.45
N LEU A 160 4.05 -13.80 -5.48
CA LEU A 160 2.97 -14.61 -4.94
C LEU A 160 2.52 -15.66 -5.95
N ASP A 161 2.22 -16.85 -5.45
CA ASP A 161 1.49 -17.87 -6.17
C ASP A 161 -0.03 -17.56 -6.15
N GLU A 162 -0.84 -18.31 -6.90
CA GLU A 162 -2.29 -18.15 -6.95
C GLU A 162 -2.90 -18.11 -5.54
N SER A 163 -2.47 -19.02 -4.68
CA SER A 163 -2.93 -19.05 -3.28
C SER A 163 -2.55 -17.80 -2.49
N GLY A 164 -1.41 -17.19 -2.81
CA GLY A 164 -0.97 -15.93 -2.22
C GLY A 164 -1.77 -14.72 -2.71
N VAL A 165 -2.18 -14.75 -3.97
CA VAL A 165 -3.09 -13.73 -4.53
C VAL A 165 -4.46 -13.78 -3.87
N ASP A 166 -5.03 -14.99 -3.68
CA ASP A 166 -6.31 -15.15 -2.97
C ASP A 166 -6.22 -14.64 -1.52
N MET A 167 -5.15 -15.00 -0.81
CA MET A 167 -4.89 -14.46 0.53
C MET A 167 -4.85 -12.93 0.53
N LEU A 168 -4.19 -12.29 -0.45
CA LEU A 168 -4.14 -10.84 -0.56
C LEU A 168 -5.53 -10.24 -0.78
N LYS A 169 -6.36 -10.85 -1.64
CA LYS A 169 -7.75 -10.42 -1.87
C LYS A 169 -8.59 -10.46 -0.59
N ASP A 170 -8.45 -11.53 0.20
CA ASP A 170 -9.14 -11.67 1.48
C ASP A 170 -8.72 -10.57 2.47
N ILE A 171 -7.41 -10.27 2.55
CA ILE A 171 -6.87 -9.19 3.39
C ILE A 171 -7.39 -7.82 2.94
N VAL A 172 -7.34 -7.51 1.64
CA VAL A 172 -7.84 -6.26 1.09
C VAL A 172 -9.33 -6.08 1.41
N LYS A 173 -10.14 -7.13 1.23
CA LYS A 173 -11.57 -7.12 1.56
C LYS A 173 -11.80 -6.86 3.03
N LYS A 174 -11.11 -7.57 3.92
CA LYS A 174 -11.22 -7.43 5.37
C LYS A 174 -10.87 -6.02 5.84
N GLU A 175 -9.74 -5.47 5.38
CA GLU A 175 -9.31 -4.14 5.77
C GLU A 175 -10.23 -3.03 5.21
N LYS A 176 -10.75 -3.21 3.99
CA LYS A 176 -11.80 -2.36 3.42
C LYS A 176 -13.07 -2.38 4.28
N GLU A 177 -13.58 -3.57 4.65
CA GLU A 177 -14.78 -3.72 5.48
C GLU A 177 -14.61 -3.09 6.86
N ARG A 178 -13.39 -3.09 7.41
CA ARG A 178 -13.03 -2.37 8.64
C ARG A 178 -13.09 -0.84 8.48
N GLY A 179 -13.11 -0.33 7.25
CA GLY A 179 -13.15 1.10 6.95
C GLY A 179 -11.79 1.71 6.59
N ALA A 180 -10.74 0.92 6.40
CA ALA A 180 -9.46 1.41 5.91
C ALA A 180 -9.57 1.92 4.47
N VAL A 181 -8.73 2.88 4.11
CA VAL A 181 -8.45 3.25 2.73
C VAL A 181 -7.22 2.48 2.27
N LEU A 182 -7.37 1.73 1.18
CA LEU A 182 -6.26 1.00 0.59
C LEU A 182 -5.88 1.60 -0.76
N ILE A 183 -4.58 1.72 -1.01
CA ILE A 183 -4.05 2.01 -2.35
C ILE A 183 -3.18 0.84 -2.75
N VAL A 184 -3.55 0.18 -3.83
CA VAL A 184 -2.85 -1.00 -4.35
C VAL A 184 -2.36 -0.69 -5.75
N SER A 185 -1.05 -0.80 -5.98
CA SER A 185 -0.51 -0.75 -7.34
C SER A 185 -0.38 -2.16 -7.92
N SER A 186 -0.63 -2.29 -9.21
CA SER A 186 -0.28 -3.49 -9.96
C SER A 186 -0.19 -3.17 -11.45
N HIS A 187 0.58 -3.96 -12.19
CA HIS A 187 0.53 -4.03 -13.64
C HIS A 187 -0.48 -5.07 -14.12
N ASP A 188 -0.96 -5.96 -13.23
CA ASP A 188 -1.98 -6.96 -13.51
C ASP A 188 -3.37 -6.30 -13.43
N ARG A 189 -4.03 -6.24 -14.60
CA ARG A 189 -5.32 -5.59 -14.74
C ARG A 189 -6.43 -6.35 -14.02
N ASP A 190 -6.44 -7.67 -14.15
CA ASP A 190 -7.54 -8.50 -13.66
C ASP A 190 -7.59 -8.47 -12.14
N ILE A 191 -6.42 -8.50 -11.50
CA ILE A 191 -6.32 -8.39 -10.04
C ILE A 191 -6.83 -7.02 -9.56
N LEU A 192 -6.42 -5.91 -10.21
CA LEU A 192 -6.89 -4.59 -9.81
C LEU A 192 -8.40 -4.40 -10.04
N GLU A 193 -8.95 -4.90 -11.15
CA GLU A 193 -10.39 -4.84 -11.42
C GLU A 193 -11.21 -5.66 -10.41
N ASP A 194 -10.63 -6.73 -9.86
CA ASP A 194 -11.28 -7.57 -8.86
C ASP A 194 -11.34 -6.86 -7.49
N ILE A 195 -10.23 -6.33 -7.00
CA ILE A 195 -10.13 -5.81 -5.63
C ILE A 195 -10.48 -4.32 -5.46
N SER A 196 -10.42 -3.50 -6.53
CA SER A 196 -10.55 -2.05 -6.44
C SER A 196 -11.98 -1.57 -6.63
N ASP A 197 -12.35 -0.48 -5.95
CA ASP A 197 -13.58 0.26 -6.19
C ASP A 197 -13.41 1.26 -7.34
N GLU A 198 -12.21 1.79 -7.48
CA GLU A 198 -11.83 2.73 -8.54
C GLU A 198 -10.38 2.51 -8.95
N ILE A 199 -10.08 2.76 -10.20
CA ILE A 199 -8.74 2.58 -10.77
C ILE A 199 -8.30 3.86 -11.47
N TYR A 200 -7.10 4.32 -11.12
CA TYR A 200 -6.40 5.40 -11.78
C TYR A 200 -5.28 4.83 -12.64
N ASP A 201 -5.32 5.10 -13.94
CA ASP A 201 -4.26 4.77 -14.88
C ASP A 201 -3.21 5.87 -14.88
N LEU A 202 -1.98 5.52 -14.53
CA LEU A 202 -0.84 6.42 -14.56
C LEU A 202 0.04 6.12 -15.78
N ASP A 203 0.41 7.19 -16.48
CA ASP A 203 1.42 7.16 -17.53
C ASP A 203 2.30 8.41 -17.43
N GLN A 204 3.61 8.24 -17.50
CA GLN A 204 4.62 9.32 -17.43
C GLN A 204 4.38 10.37 -16.33
N GLY A 205 3.91 9.91 -15.16
CA GLY A 205 3.65 10.75 -13.99
C GLY A 205 2.32 11.50 -14.00
N GLU A 206 1.43 11.21 -14.93
CA GLU A 206 0.10 11.80 -15.07
C GLU A 206 -1.00 10.74 -14.88
N ILE A 207 -2.17 11.14 -14.38
CA ILE A 207 -3.38 10.32 -14.44
C ILE A 207 -3.97 10.52 -15.83
N VAL A 208 -3.96 9.46 -16.66
CA VAL A 208 -4.49 9.49 -18.02
C VAL A 208 -5.92 8.96 -18.11
N ARG A 209 -6.36 8.22 -17.07
CA ARG A 209 -7.71 7.67 -17.00
C ARG A 209 -8.11 7.41 -15.55
N HIS A 210 -9.39 7.60 -15.26
CA HIS A 210 -10.04 7.19 -14.02
C HIS A 210 -11.27 6.34 -14.35
N SER A 211 -11.49 5.24 -13.65
CA SER A 211 -12.64 4.35 -13.81
C SER A 211 -13.15 3.90 -12.45
N ILE A 212 -14.47 3.86 -12.29
CA ILE A 212 -15.16 3.46 -11.07
C ILE A 212 -15.88 2.13 -11.32
N LYS A 213 -15.78 1.19 -10.38
CA LYS A 213 -16.41 -0.12 -10.46
C LYS A 213 -17.94 0.05 -10.49
N GLY A 214 -18.58 -0.49 -11.53
CA GLY A 214 -20.03 -0.42 -11.71
C GLY A 214 -20.52 0.70 -12.63
N GLU A 215 -19.69 1.67 -13.00
CA GLU A 215 -20.03 2.61 -14.07
C GLU A 215 -19.87 1.93 -15.44
N LYS A 216 -20.97 1.90 -16.24
CA LYS A 216 -20.91 1.39 -17.61
C LYS A 216 -19.93 2.24 -18.42
N ARG A 217 -19.01 1.58 -19.11
CA ARG A 217 -18.15 2.21 -20.12
C ARG A 217 -19.04 3.00 -21.09
N SER A 218 -18.99 4.31 -21.02
CA SER A 218 -19.40 5.15 -22.14
C SER A 218 -18.28 5.04 -23.18
N GLU A 219 -18.48 4.14 -24.15
CA GLU A 219 -17.67 4.14 -25.37
C GLU A 219 -17.96 5.44 -26.10
N GLY A 220 -16.99 6.31 -26.18
CA GLY A 220 -16.95 7.50 -27.01
C GLY A 220 -15.86 7.35 -28.06
#